data_4e6b092e0dd37220bd3d8a78b824621a
#
_entry.id   4e6b092e0dd37220bd3d8a78b824621a
#
_cell.length_a   1.000
_cell.length_b   1.000
_cell.length_c   1.000
_cell.angle_alpha   90.00
_cell.angle_beta   90.00
_cell.angle_gamma   90.00
#
_symmetry.space_group_name_H-M   'P 1'
#
loop_
_entity.id
_entity.type
_entity.pdbx_description
1 polymer ?
#
loop_
_entity_poly.entity_id
_entity_poly.type
_entity_poly.pdbx_seq_one_letter_code
_entity_poly.pdbx_strand_id
1 'polypeptide(L)'
;FSSLFKGREDVFAKRWYSKASGKSGYQPVCLHEWNRQFCNKKKYKCAQCPNRHFKNLEYEDIYKHLEGKDTDGCDVIGIYVVLDGNQCNFLCVDFDDKQCAHDYKNDVLVFVDVCKSWDIPCSIERSRSGNGAHVWIFFKEPLAAIKARKLGNAILTEAMNRDGRVSLKSYDRVFPSQDYLPEGGLGNLVALPLQGKARKNGNSVFVDETFTPFEEQWAYLLNVEKVSEPFIDEVLALHGLSSELGELSTTSESKPWEAPVAQKITNEDFPKEVVCVKSDMLYVSLVGLSGKVLNHIKRIASFKNPEFYAKQGMRLSTYNIPRIISCADILEEYVALPRGCEDVVVELLM
;
A
#
# COMPACT_ATOMS: atom_id res chain seq x y z
N PHE A 1 -21.28 -2.59 -5.94
CA PHE A 1 -20.39 -1.91 -4.98
C PHE A 1 -19.89 -2.92 -3.93
N SER A 2 -20.79 -3.49 -3.10
CA SER A 2 -20.43 -4.42 -2.02
C SER A 2 -19.66 -5.66 -2.48
N SER A 3 -19.89 -6.14 -3.70
CA SER A 3 -19.18 -7.29 -4.28
C SER A 3 -17.75 -6.96 -4.71
N LEU A 4 -17.43 -5.69 -5.01
CA LEU A 4 -16.07 -5.25 -5.35
C LEU A 4 -15.27 -4.96 -4.08
N PHE A 5 -15.85 -4.21 -3.14
CA PHE A 5 -15.18 -3.77 -1.91
C PHE A 5 -15.48 -4.69 -0.73
N LYS A 6 -15.44 -6.01 -0.97
CA LYS A 6 -15.75 -7.00 0.04
C LYS A 6 -14.54 -7.25 0.94
N GLY A 7 -14.58 -6.68 2.16
CA GLY A 7 -13.69 -7.00 3.26
C GLY A 7 -14.38 -7.91 4.29
N ARG A 8 -13.95 -7.85 5.56
CA ARG A 8 -14.65 -8.49 6.67
C ARG A 8 -16.06 -7.93 6.82
N GLU A 9 -17.03 -8.80 7.01
CA GLU A 9 -18.44 -8.44 7.21
C GLU A 9 -18.85 -8.48 8.69
N ASP A 10 -18.09 -9.22 9.53
CA ASP A 10 -18.31 -9.37 10.97
C ASP A 10 -17.83 -8.17 11.79
N VAL A 11 -17.02 -7.30 11.17
CA VAL A 11 -16.51 -6.08 11.78
C VAL A 11 -16.13 -5.06 10.71
N PHE A 12 -16.42 -3.80 10.96
CA PHE A 12 -15.99 -2.68 10.16
C PHE A 12 -15.61 -1.51 11.07
N ALA A 13 -14.92 -0.52 10.53
CA ALA A 13 -14.56 0.69 11.24
C ALA A 13 -15.37 1.90 10.75
N LYS A 14 -15.61 2.86 11.62
CA LYS A 14 -16.10 4.19 11.28
C LYS A 14 -15.04 5.24 11.60
N ARG A 15 -15.00 6.27 10.76
CA ARG A 15 -14.18 7.44 11.04
C ARG A 15 -14.75 8.18 12.24
N TRP A 16 -13.88 8.64 13.11
CA TRP A 16 -14.21 9.58 14.16
C TRP A 16 -13.46 10.90 13.94
N TYR A 17 -14.05 11.97 14.46
CA TYR A 17 -13.43 13.30 14.46
C TYR A 17 -13.63 13.96 15.81
N SER A 18 -12.58 14.57 16.35
CA SER A 18 -12.62 15.31 17.61
C SER A 18 -12.53 16.81 17.33
N LYS A 19 -13.62 17.54 17.53
CA LYS A 19 -13.65 19.01 17.38
C LYS A 19 -12.68 19.71 18.32
N ALA A 20 -12.46 19.16 19.52
CA ALA A 20 -11.57 19.74 20.51
C ALA A 20 -10.08 19.68 20.14
N SER A 21 -9.64 18.61 19.45
CA SER A 21 -8.24 18.41 19.12
C SER A 21 -7.93 18.48 17.61
N GLY A 22 -8.96 18.59 16.76
CA GLY A 22 -8.82 18.51 15.31
C GLY A 22 -8.40 17.12 14.78
N LYS A 23 -8.20 16.14 15.67
CA LYS A 23 -7.73 14.79 15.29
C LYS A 23 -8.87 13.95 14.76
N SER A 24 -8.53 13.07 13.83
CA SER A 24 -9.44 12.06 13.29
C SER A 24 -8.73 10.72 13.15
N GLY A 25 -9.51 9.65 13.04
CA GLY A 25 -8.99 8.31 12.85
C GLY A 25 -10.14 7.34 12.61
N TYR A 26 -9.84 6.06 12.58
CA TYR A 26 -10.82 5.00 12.45
C TYR A 26 -10.85 4.14 13.71
N GLN A 27 -12.04 3.68 14.06
CA GLN A 27 -12.24 2.74 15.16
C GLN A 27 -13.26 1.67 14.76
N PRO A 28 -13.11 0.42 15.22
CA PRO A 28 -14.12 -0.61 14.98
C PRO A 28 -15.44 -0.24 15.64
N VAL A 29 -16.54 -0.52 14.96
CA VAL A 29 -17.89 -0.30 15.49
C VAL A 29 -18.23 -1.44 16.45
N CYS A 30 -18.52 -1.07 17.70
CA CYS A 30 -18.82 -2.03 18.76
C CYS A 30 -20.18 -1.70 19.39
N LEU A 31 -21.04 -2.70 19.53
CA LEU A 31 -22.37 -2.54 20.14
C LEU A 31 -22.30 -2.20 21.65
N HIS A 32 -21.18 -2.51 22.31
CA HIS A 32 -20.92 -2.15 23.68
C HIS A 32 -20.21 -0.79 23.84
N GLU A 33 -20.01 -0.05 22.76
CA GLU A 33 -19.30 1.23 22.82
C GLU A 33 -19.97 2.21 23.78
N TRP A 34 -19.17 2.83 24.65
CA TRP A 34 -19.60 3.76 25.70
C TRP A 34 -20.51 3.18 26.79
N ASN A 35 -20.84 1.88 26.74
CA ASN A 35 -21.55 1.23 27.85
C ASN A 35 -20.57 1.04 29.02
N ARG A 36 -20.83 1.74 30.16
CA ARG A 36 -19.92 1.75 31.32
C ARG A 36 -19.67 0.38 31.94
N GLN A 37 -20.57 -0.59 31.76
CA GLN A 37 -20.40 -1.96 32.27
C GLN A 37 -19.40 -2.78 31.43
N PHE A 38 -19.32 -2.54 30.15
CA PHE A 38 -18.56 -3.37 29.19
C PHE A 38 -17.39 -2.63 28.56
N CYS A 39 -17.50 -1.32 28.34
CA CYS A 39 -16.52 -0.53 27.60
C CYS A 39 -15.58 0.23 28.53
N ASN A 40 -14.28 -0.13 28.48
CA ASN A 40 -13.21 0.62 29.17
C ASN A 40 -12.05 0.91 28.23
N LYS A 41 -12.22 1.94 27.36
CA LYS A 41 -11.21 2.36 26.38
C LYS A 41 -9.90 2.88 27.02
N LYS A 42 -9.92 3.22 28.33
CA LYS A 42 -8.69 3.59 29.04
C LYS A 42 -7.82 2.39 29.36
N LYS A 43 -8.42 1.22 29.58
CA LYS A 43 -7.72 -0.01 29.97
C LYS A 43 -7.39 -0.91 28.78
N TYR A 44 -8.29 -1.00 27.80
CA TYR A 44 -8.17 -1.93 26.68
C TYR A 44 -8.30 -1.20 25.33
N LYS A 45 -7.46 -1.59 24.35
CA LYS A 45 -7.70 -1.28 22.94
C LYS A 45 -8.90 -2.11 22.44
N CYS A 46 -9.71 -1.56 21.54
CA CYS A 46 -10.93 -2.24 21.07
C CYS A 46 -10.66 -3.66 20.49
N ALA A 47 -9.56 -3.82 19.75
CA ALA A 47 -9.18 -5.13 19.20
C ALA A 47 -8.83 -6.18 20.27
N GLN A 48 -8.45 -5.77 21.48
CA GLN A 48 -8.03 -6.64 22.59
C GLN A 48 -9.05 -6.64 23.75
N CYS A 49 -10.21 -5.97 23.57
CA CYS A 49 -11.22 -5.87 24.62
C CYS A 49 -11.92 -7.22 24.83
N PRO A 50 -11.94 -7.77 26.06
CA PRO A 50 -12.61 -9.05 26.33
C PRO A 50 -14.13 -8.97 26.17
N ASN A 51 -14.71 -7.76 26.28
CA ASN A 51 -16.14 -7.52 26.14
C ASN A 51 -16.50 -6.95 24.75
N ARG A 52 -15.61 -7.09 23.77
CA ARG A 52 -15.89 -6.61 22.42
C ARG A 52 -17.07 -7.34 21.81
N HIS A 53 -18.00 -6.57 21.23
CA HIS A 53 -19.12 -7.07 20.47
C HIS A 53 -19.24 -6.22 19.23
N PHE A 54 -18.52 -6.62 18.17
CA PHE A 54 -18.48 -5.85 16.94
C PHE A 54 -19.82 -5.94 16.20
N LYS A 55 -20.16 -4.86 15.52
CA LYS A 55 -21.33 -4.80 14.65
C LYS A 55 -20.96 -5.36 13.28
N ASN A 56 -21.81 -6.21 12.73
CA ASN A 56 -21.73 -6.63 11.34
C ASN A 56 -21.95 -5.44 10.40
N LEU A 57 -21.27 -5.45 9.26
CA LEU A 57 -21.48 -4.45 8.22
C LEU A 57 -22.79 -4.72 7.49
N GLU A 58 -23.74 -3.80 7.56
CA GLU A 58 -25.05 -3.91 6.96
C GLU A 58 -25.21 -2.91 5.78
N TYR A 59 -26.15 -3.16 4.90
CA TYR A 59 -26.47 -2.26 3.78
C TYR A 59 -26.79 -0.84 4.23
N GLU A 60 -27.46 -0.69 5.37
CA GLU A 60 -27.77 0.61 5.96
C GLU A 60 -26.52 1.41 6.32
N ASP A 61 -25.44 0.77 6.78
CA ASP A 61 -24.18 1.43 7.06
C ASP A 61 -23.52 1.91 5.77
N ILE A 62 -23.51 1.05 4.73
CA ILE A 62 -22.99 1.38 3.40
C ILE A 62 -23.80 2.53 2.79
N TYR A 63 -25.13 2.48 2.90
CA TYR A 63 -26.01 3.53 2.41
C TYR A 63 -25.68 4.89 3.06
N LYS A 64 -25.50 4.94 4.37
CA LYS A 64 -25.11 6.17 5.09
C LYS A 64 -23.76 6.72 4.62
N HIS A 65 -22.80 5.85 4.35
CA HIS A 65 -21.51 6.23 3.80
C HIS A 65 -21.67 6.87 2.39
N LEU A 66 -22.45 6.23 1.52
CA LEU A 66 -22.70 6.71 0.15
C LEU A 66 -23.56 8.00 0.11
N GLU A 67 -24.43 8.19 1.09
CA GLU A 67 -25.25 9.38 1.25
C GLU A 67 -24.43 10.58 1.74
N GLY A 68 -23.52 10.37 2.71
CA GLY A 68 -22.58 11.38 3.19
C GLY A 68 -23.25 12.56 3.90
N LYS A 69 -24.23 12.31 4.76
CA LYS A 69 -24.97 13.34 5.50
C LYS A 69 -24.26 13.85 6.74
N ASP A 70 -23.33 13.09 7.30
CA ASP A 70 -22.60 13.48 8.50
C ASP A 70 -21.65 14.65 8.21
N THR A 71 -21.85 15.75 8.93
CA THR A 71 -21.09 17.00 8.72
C THR A 71 -19.62 16.89 9.12
N ASP A 72 -19.32 16.02 10.08
CA ASP A 72 -17.95 15.77 10.56
C ASP A 72 -17.28 14.60 9.78
N GLY A 73 -18.03 13.92 8.90
CA GLY A 73 -17.59 12.78 8.09
C GLY A 73 -17.36 11.54 8.94
N CYS A 74 -18.17 11.34 9.99
CA CYS A 74 -18.12 10.15 10.84
C CYS A 74 -18.93 8.99 10.26
N ASP A 75 -19.57 9.17 9.10
CA ASP A 75 -20.21 8.14 8.29
C ASP A 75 -19.26 7.42 7.33
N VAL A 76 -17.99 7.86 7.25
CA VAL A 76 -16.97 7.17 6.45
C VAL A 76 -16.69 5.79 7.04
N ILE A 77 -16.86 4.75 6.20
CA ILE A 77 -16.58 3.36 6.55
C ILE A 77 -15.15 3.00 6.15
N GLY A 78 -14.45 2.30 7.04
CA GLY A 78 -13.24 1.56 6.76
C GLY A 78 -13.50 0.06 6.84
N ILE A 79 -13.06 -0.67 5.84
CA ILE A 79 -13.20 -2.14 5.78
C ILE A 79 -11.86 -2.80 6.10
N TYR A 80 -11.90 -3.89 6.87
CA TYR A 80 -10.73 -4.72 7.14
C TYR A 80 -10.52 -5.70 5.99
N VAL A 81 -9.35 -5.63 5.37
CA VAL A 81 -9.08 -6.27 4.08
C VAL A 81 -8.85 -7.78 4.21
N VAL A 82 -8.11 -8.20 5.26
CA VAL A 82 -7.78 -9.61 5.47
C VAL A 82 -8.95 -10.33 6.10
N LEU A 83 -9.47 -11.33 5.38
CA LEU A 83 -10.56 -12.21 5.80
C LEU A 83 -10.05 -13.33 6.72
N ASP A 84 -10.97 -14.03 7.38
CA ASP A 84 -10.67 -15.30 8.01
C ASP A 84 -10.11 -16.27 6.95
N GLY A 85 -9.08 -17.06 7.31
CA GLY A 85 -8.33 -17.87 6.35
C GLY A 85 -7.21 -17.11 5.60
N ASN A 86 -6.91 -15.86 6.01
CA ASN A 86 -5.83 -15.03 5.43
C ASN A 86 -5.99 -14.76 3.93
N GLN A 87 -7.20 -14.52 3.49
CA GLN A 87 -7.55 -14.19 2.11
C GLN A 87 -7.99 -12.72 1.98
N CYS A 88 -8.07 -12.23 0.76
CA CYS A 88 -8.61 -10.91 0.42
C CYS A 88 -9.29 -10.93 -0.95
N ASN A 89 -10.23 -10.00 -1.19
CA ASN A 89 -10.96 -9.91 -2.46
C ASN A 89 -10.38 -8.88 -3.43
N PHE A 90 -9.45 -8.09 -2.96
CA PHE A 90 -8.78 -7.04 -3.75
C PHE A 90 -7.41 -6.72 -3.17
N LEU A 91 -6.60 -6.08 -4.00
CA LEU A 91 -5.39 -5.37 -3.64
C LEU A 91 -5.67 -3.87 -3.78
N CYS A 92 -5.22 -3.08 -2.84
CA CYS A 92 -5.27 -1.61 -2.90
C CYS A 92 -3.91 -1.04 -2.54
N VAL A 93 -3.42 -0.08 -3.33
CA VAL A 93 -2.20 0.67 -3.02
C VAL A 93 -2.58 2.13 -2.79
N ASP A 94 -2.15 2.69 -1.66
CA ASP A 94 -2.44 4.08 -1.26
C ASP A 94 -1.22 4.96 -1.55
N PHE A 95 -1.42 5.97 -2.40
CA PHE A 95 -0.45 6.99 -2.74
C PHE A 95 -0.88 8.32 -2.11
N ASP A 96 -0.04 8.88 -1.23
CA ASP A 96 -0.33 10.07 -0.44
C ASP A 96 0.83 11.08 -0.57
N ASP A 97 0.52 12.34 -0.84
CA ASP A 97 1.49 13.46 -0.96
C ASP A 97 2.50 13.55 0.18
N LYS A 98 2.08 13.17 1.39
CA LYS A 98 2.95 13.24 2.59
C LYS A 98 4.16 12.31 2.54
N GLN A 99 4.16 11.36 1.63
CA GLN A 99 5.17 10.30 1.56
C GLN A 99 5.93 10.28 0.24
N CYS A 100 5.44 10.99 -0.75
CA CYS A 100 6.08 11.13 -2.05
C CYS A 100 7.08 12.29 -1.99
N ALA A 101 8.29 12.08 -2.50
CA ALA A 101 9.29 13.13 -2.66
C ALA A 101 8.89 14.10 -3.80
N HIS A 102 7.87 13.76 -4.56
CA HIS A 102 7.32 14.46 -5.70
C HIS A 102 5.82 14.16 -5.83
N ASP A 103 5.15 14.69 -6.84
CA ASP A 103 3.71 14.57 -7.07
C ASP A 103 3.26 13.09 -7.05
N TYR A 104 2.37 12.73 -6.11
CA TYR A 104 1.78 11.39 -6.00
C TYR A 104 1.13 10.90 -7.29
N LYS A 105 0.68 11.82 -8.16
CA LYS A 105 0.07 11.47 -9.44
C LYS A 105 1.07 10.76 -10.35
N ASN A 106 2.33 11.21 -10.35
CA ASN A 106 3.36 10.54 -11.12
C ASN A 106 3.59 9.11 -10.61
N ASP A 107 3.64 8.89 -9.30
CA ASP A 107 3.79 7.55 -8.71
C ASP A 107 2.62 6.63 -9.12
N VAL A 108 1.38 7.16 -9.09
CA VAL A 108 0.19 6.45 -9.55
C VAL A 108 0.30 6.08 -11.02
N LEU A 109 0.67 7.03 -11.89
CA LEU A 109 0.76 6.78 -13.33
C LEU A 109 1.83 5.76 -13.68
N VAL A 110 2.99 5.82 -13.03
CA VAL A 110 4.05 4.82 -13.24
C VAL A 110 3.58 3.43 -12.78
N PHE A 111 2.87 3.33 -11.66
CA PHE A 111 2.28 2.08 -11.18
C PHE A 111 1.24 1.52 -12.17
N VAL A 112 0.34 2.37 -12.65
CA VAL A 112 -0.69 2.01 -13.64
C VAL A 112 -0.08 1.57 -14.97
N ASP A 113 1.00 2.22 -15.38
CA ASP A 113 1.73 1.89 -16.60
C ASP A 113 2.38 0.50 -16.51
N VAL A 114 2.90 0.11 -15.33
CA VAL A 114 3.33 -1.27 -15.08
C VAL A 114 2.14 -2.22 -15.18
N CYS A 115 1.02 -1.91 -14.51
CA CYS A 115 -0.18 -2.75 -14.58
C CYS A 115 -0.60 -3.00 -16.02
N LYS A 116 -0.64 -1.96 -16.86
CA LYS A 116 -0.97 -2.07 -18.28
C LYS A 116 0.01 -2.96 -19.05
N SER A 117 1.30 -2.77 -18.81
CA SER A 117 2.34 -3.55 -19.50
C SER A 117 2.34 -5.04 -19.12
N TRP A 118 1.69 -5.38 -18.01
CA TRP A 118 1.50 -6.75 -17.52
C TRP A 118 0.05 -7.24 -17.71
N ASP A 119 -0.78 -6.51 -18.46
CA ASP A 119 -2.20 -6.81 -18.69
C ASP A 119 -3.02 -6.96 -17.40
N ILE A 120 -2.65 -6.24 -16.35
CA ILE A 120 -3.35 -6.24 -15.07
C ILE A 120 -4.39 -5.10 -15.05
N PRO A 121 -5.70 -5.39 -15.06
CA PRO A 121 -6.71 -4.36 -14.91
C PRO A 121 -6.64 -3.73 -13.52
N CYS A 122 -6.63 -2.40 -13.47
CA CYS A 122 -6.64 -1.63 -12.23
C CYS A 122 -7.52 -0.38 -12.35
N SER A 123 -7.91 0.18 -11.22
CA SER A 123 -8.80 1.33 -11.13
C SER A 123 -8.18 2.40 -10.23
N ILE A 124 -8.15 3.64 -10.68
CA ILE A 124 -7.65 4.78 -9.91
C ILE A 124 -8.81 5.45 -9.18
N GLU A 125 -8.70 5.61 -7.87
CA GLU A 125 -9.62 6.40 -7.05
C GLU A 125 -8.88 7.61 -6.49
N ARG A 126 -9.39 8.82 -6.72
CA ARG A 126 -8.93 9.99 -5.97
C ARG A 126 -9.33 9.85 -4.51
N SER A 127 -8.40 9.98 -3.59
CA SER A 127 -8.64 9.79 -2.17
C SER A 127 -9.70 10.77 -1.63
N ARG A 128 -10.27 10.44 -0.49
CA ARG A 128 -11.29 11.28 0.18
C ARG A 128 -10.78 12.70 0.49
N SER A 129 -9.50 12.87 0.77
CA SER A 129 -8.89 14.18 1.04
C SER A 129 -8.65 15.00 -0.23
N GLY A 130 -8.55 14.36 -1.39
CA GLY A 130 -8.14 14.96 -2.65
C GLY A 130 -6.62 15.05 -2.85
N ASN A 131 -5.82 14.74 -1.79
CA ASN A 131 -4.36 14.88 -1.79
C ASN A 131 -3.67 13.52 -1.88
N GLY A 132 -4.23 12.59 -2.63
CA GLY A 132 -3.70 11.26 -2.84
C GLY A 132 -4.65 10.43 -3.69
N ALA A 133 -4.28 9.21 -3.97
CA ALA A 133 -5.08 8.25 -4.71
C ALA A 133 -4.89 6.83 -4.19
N HIS A 134 -5.92 6.01 -4.41
CA HIS A 134 -5.83 4.57 -4.26
C HIS A 134 -5.85 3.93 -5.65
N VAL A 135 -5.00 2.93 -5.86
CA VAL A 135 -5.09 2.06 -7.04
C VAL A 135 -5.59 0.70 -6.60
N TRP A 136 -6.70 0.28 -7.20
CA TRP A 136 -7.42 -0.94 -6.86
C TRP A 136 -7.24 -2.00 -7.93
N ILE A 137 -6.97 -3.25 -7.51
CA ILE A 137 -6.98 -4.45 -8.36
C ILE A 137 -7.94 -5.44 -7.71
N PHE A 138 -8.98 -5.84 -8.42
CA PHE A 138 -10.04 -6.71 -7.90
C PHE A 138 -9.83 -8.16 -8.35
N PHE A 139 -10.11 -9.11 -7.48
CA PHE A 139 -9.96 -10.54 -7.76
C PHE A 139 -11.30 -11.20 -8.08
N LYS A 140 -11.29 -12.18 -8.97
CA LYS A 140 -12.50 -12.97 -9.30
C LYS A 140 -12.98 -13.77 -8.11
N GLU A 141 -12.04 -14.34 -7.37
CA GLU A 141 -12.22 -15.16 -6.16
C GLU A 141 -11.31 -14.66 -5.04
N PRO A 142 -11.60 -14.97 -3.76
CA PRO A 142 -10.72 -14.60 -2.66
C PRO A 142 -9.32 -15.20 -2.87
N LEU A 143 -8.30 -14.35 -2.80
CA LEU A 143 -6.90 -14.68 -2.99
C LEU A 143 -6.15 -14.68 -1.66
N ALA A 144 -5.14 -15.55 -1.49
CA ALA A 144 -4.27 -15.50 -0.32
C ALA A 144 -3.63 -14.11 -0.17
N ALA A 145 -3.72 -13.51 1.02
CA ALA A 145 -3.23 -12.15 1.29
C ALA A 145 -1.73 -12.00 0.97
N ILE A 146 -0.94 -13.05 1.25
CA ILE A 146 0.48 -13.08 0.88
C ILE A 146 0.68 -12.99 -0.64
N LYS A 147 -0.15 -13.66 -1.45
CA LYS A 147 -0.06 -13.65 -2.92
C LYS A 147 -0.45 -12.27 -3.47
N ALA A 148 -1.55 -11.69 -2.97
CA ALA A 148 -1.97 -10.33 -3.32
C ALA A 148 -0.88 -9.30 -3.02
N ARG A 149 -0.27 -9.39 -1.82
CA ARG A 149 0.84 -8.51 -1.44
C ARG A 149 2.08 -8.71 -2.32
N LYS A 150 2.44 -9.95 -2.66
CA LYS A 150 3.54 -10.23 -3.59
C LYS A 150 3.31 -9.56 -4.94
N LEU A 151 2.09 -9.63 -5.47
CA LEU A 151 1.73 -8.93 -6.71
C LEU A 151 1.93 -7.42 -6.57
N GLY A 152 1.39 -6.79 -5.52
CA GLY A 152 1.55 -5.36 -5.28
C GLY A 152 3.02 -4.95 -5.14
N ASN A 153 3.82 -5.74 -4.45
CA ASN A 153 5.26 -5.49 -4.30
C ASN A 153 6.03 -5.66 -5.62
N ALA A 154 5.67 -6.64 -6.45
CA ALA A 154 6.30 -6.81 -7.76
C ALA A 154 6.02 -5.61 -8.67
N ILE A 155 4.76 -5.15 -8.74
CA ILE A 155 4.38 -3.96 -9.50
C ILE A 155 5.11 -2.71 -8.98
N LEU A 156 5.15 -2.50 -7.66
CA LEU A 156 5.87 -1.37 -7.05
C LEU A 156 7.37 -1.42 -7.34
N THR A 157 7.99 -2.59 -7.29
CA THR A 157 9.41 -2.77 -7.61
C THR A 157 9.69 -2.37 -9.05
N GLU A 158 8.87 -2.83 -9.99
CA GLU A 158 9.00 -2.45 -11.40
C GLU A 158 8.71 -0.96 -11.61
N ALA A 159 7.72 -0.40 -10.93
CA ALA A 159 7.47 1.05 -10.96
C ALA A 159 8.69 1.85 -10.49
N MET A 160 9.36 1.42 -9.41
CA MET A 160 10.61 2.01 -8.94
C MET A 160 11.77 1.84 -9.92
N ASN A 161 11.79 0.77 -10.73
CA ASN A 161 12.79 0.58 -11.77
C ASN A 161 12.55 1.49 -12.98
N ARG A 162 11.28 1.82 -13.28
CA ARG A 162 10.92 2.77 -14.35
C ARG A 162 11.15 4.22 -13.91
N ASP A 163 10.73 4.57 -12.70
CA ASP A 163 11.02 5.86 -12.07
C ASP A 163 11.60 5.67 -10.67
N GLY A 164 12.90 5.83 -10.55
CA GLY A 164 13.62 5.68 -9.29
C GLY A 164 13.21 6.67 -8.20
N ARG A 165 12.38 7.67 -8.48
CA ARG A 165 11.84 8.61 -7.50
C ARG A 165 10.67 8.02 -6.72
N VAL A 166 9.99 6.98 -7.23
CA VAL A 166 8.94 6.27 -6.48
C VAL A 166 9.49 5.80 -5.14
N SER A 167 8.77 6.10 -4.06
CA SER A 167 9.26 5.91 -2.70
C SER A 167 9.23 4.44 -2.25
N LEU A 168 10.29 3.98 -1.57
CA LEU A 168 10.28 2.67 -0.87
C LEU A 168 9.21 2.58 0.23
N LYS A 169 8.73 3.72 0.76
CA LYS A 169 7.62 3.76 1.73
C LYS A 169 6.30 3.26 1.14
N SER A 170 6.17 3.22 -0.20
CA SER A 170 4.99 2.68 -0.88
C SER A 170 4.75 1.21 -0.57
N TYR A 171 5.79 0.43 -0.20
CA TYR A 171 5.60 -0.95 0.27
C TYR A 171 4.78 -1.06 1.57
N ASP A 172 4.73 -0.02 2.39
CA ASP A 172 3.93 0.02 3.62
C ASP A 172 2.47 0.41 3.37
N ARG A 173 2.15 0.82 2.13
CA ARG A 173 0.84 1.30 1.69
C ARG A 173 0.10 0.30 0.80
N VAL A 174 0.53 -0.94 0.77
CA VAL A 174 -0.15 -2.04 0.09
C VAL A 174 -1.16 -2.68 1.04
N PHE A 175 -2.41 -2.81 0.61
CA PHE A 175 -3.48 -3.48 1.34
C PHE A 175 -3.95 -4.72 0.56
N PRO A 176 -3.82 -5.93 1.10
CA PRO A 176 -3.39 -6.25 2.48
C PRO A 176 -1.91 -5.94 2.71
N SER A 177 -1.60 -5.34 3.88
CA SER A 177 -0.21 -5.08 4.27
C SER A 177 0.41 -6.24 5.08
N GLN A 178 -0.38 -7.25 5.41
CA GLN A 178 0.01 -8.40 6.22
C GLN A 178 -0.34 -9.69 5.49
N ASP A 179 0.49 -10.71 5.68
CA ASP A 179 0.28 -12.04 5.09
C ASP A 179 -0.78 -12.84 5.86
N TYR A 180 -0.90 -12.54 7.15
CA TYR A 180 -1.77 -13.25 8.07
C TYR A 180 -2.57 -12.26 8.91
N LEU A 181 -3.80 -12.63 9.22
CA LEU A 181 -4.60 -11.90 10.19
C LEU A 181 -3.93 -12.00 11.57
N PRO A 182 -3.64 -10.87 12.25
CA PRO A 182 -3.06 -10.90 13.59
C PRO A 182 -3.98 -11.67 14.56
N GLU A 183 -3.41 -12.47 15.44
CA GLU A 183 -4.18 -13.22 16.42
C GLU A 183 -4.97 -12.28 17.34
N GLY A 184 -6.28 -12.45 17.38
CA GLY A 184 -7.19 -11.54 18.08
C GLY A 184 -7.25 -10.12 17.55
N GLY A 185 -6.51 -9.81 16.47
CA GLY A 185 -6.48 -8.51 15.82
C GLY A 185 -7.51 -8.35 14.70
N LEU A 186 -7.57 -7.16 14.13
CA LEU A 186 -8.50 -6.81 13.05
C LEU A 186 -7.81 -6.67 11.68
N GLY A 187 -6.47 -6.61 11.67
CA GLY A 187 -5.72 -6.32 10.46
C GLY A 187 -5.75 -4.84 10.05
N ASN A 188 -5.28 -4.57 8.84
CA ASN A 188 -5.29 -3.23 8.26
C ASN A 188 -6.65 -2.93 7.63
N LEU A 189 -7.01 -1.67 7.63
CA LEU A 189 -8.25 -1.21 7.01
C LEU A 189 -7.97 -0.20 5.88
N VAL A 190 -8.86 -0.16 4.90
CA VAL A 190 -8.92 0.86 3.86
C VAL A 190 -10.30 1.51 3.89
N ALA A 191 -10.37 2.83 3.65
CA ALA A 191 -11.63 3.54 3.55
C ALA A 191 -12.38 3.13 2.27
N LEU A 192 -13.70 2.95 2.36
CA LEU A 192 -14.53 2.74 1.19
C LEU A 192 -14.55 4.00 0.29
N PRO A 193 -14.54 3.82 -1.04
CA PRO A 193 -14.70 4.92 -1.99
C PRO A 193 -16.16 5.41 -2.06
N LEU A 194 -16.35 6.47 -2.82
CA LEU A 194 -17.65 7.08 -3.12
C LEU A 194 -18.41 7.64 -1.91
N GLN A 195 -17.70 8.02 -0.83
CA GLN A 195 -18.33 8.68 0.30
C GLN A 195 -19.03 9.96 -0.14
N GLY A 196 -20.32 10.08 0.20
CA GLY A 196 -21.21 11.04 -0.42
C GLY A 196 -20.82 12.51 -0.27
N LYS A 197 -20.30 12.94 0.90
CA LYS A 197 -19.81 14.30 1.11
C LYS A 197 -18.53 14.59 0.31
N ALA A 198 -17.59 13.67 0.30
CA ALA A 198 -16.33 13.81 -0.45
C ALA A 198 -16.59 13.82 -1.96
N ARG A 199 -17.52 12.97 -2.44
CA ARG A 199 -17.91 12.87 -3.84
C ARG A 199 -18.49 14.18 -4.38
N LYS A 200 -19.26 14.91 -3.59
CA LYS A 200 -19.79 16.24 -3.96
C LYS A 200 -18.67 17.27 -4.24
N ASN A 201 -17.50 17.04 -3.68
CA ASN A 201 -16.31 17.86 -3.89
C ASN A 201 -15.35 17.27 -4.93
N GLY A 202 -15.76 16.26 -5.70
CA GLY A 202 -14.94 15.58 -6.70
C GLY A 202 -13.86 14.66 -6.10
N ASN A 203 -13.96 14.30 -4.82
CA ASN A 203 -13.05 13.39 -4.10
C ASN A 203 -13.74 12.06 -3.78
N SER A 204 -12.97 11.04 -3.41
CA SER A 204 -13.46 9.67 -3.19
C SER A 204 -14.21 9.14 -4.43
N VAL A 205 -13.68 9.44 -5.62
CA VAL A 205 -14.26 9.10 -6.93
C VAL A 205 -13.23 8.41 -7.81
N PHE A 206 -13.70 7.53 -8.68
CA PHE A 206 -12.86 6.90 -9.70
C PHE A 206 -12.58 7.90 -10.81
N VAL A 207 -11.35 7.91 -11.26
CA VAL A 207 -10.80 8.85 -12.22
C VAL A 207 -10.04 8.10 -13.32
N ASP A 208 -9.90 8.76 -14.47
CA ASP A 208 -9.01 8.30 -15.53
C ASP A 208 -7.53 8.69 -15.23
N GLU A 209 -6.63 8.39 -16.15
CA GLU A 209 -5.20 8.69 -16.03
C GLU A 209 -4.87 10.19 -16.11
N THR A 210 -5.80 11.02 -16.56
CA THR A 210 -5.68 12.49 -16.47
C THR A 210 -6.15 13.02 -15.11
N PHE A 211 -6.55 12.11 -14.21
CA PHE A 211 -7.23 12.40 -12.95
C PHE A 211 -8.55 13.12 -13.11
N THR A 212 -9.21 12.95 -14.26
CA THR A 212 -10.58 13.43 -14.49
C THR A 212 -11.57 12.39 -13.98
N PRO A 213 -12.56 12.78 -13.12
CA PRO A 213 -13.58 11.85 -12.63
C PRO A 213 -14.43 11.29 -13.77
N PHE A 214 -14.70 9.99 -13.74
CA PHE A 214 -15.72 9.41 -14.61
C PHE A 214 -17.09 10.04 -14.31
N GLU A 215 -17.82 10.43 -15.32
CA GLU A 215 -19.13 11.06 -15.19
C GLU A 215 -20.11 10.13 -14.46
N GLU A 216 -20.18 8.87 -14.90
CA GLU A 216 -21.04 7.84 -14.34
C GLU A 216 -20.25 6.80 -13.52
N GLN A 217 -19.99 7.11 -12.26
CA GLN A 217 -19.21 6.29 -11.33
C GLN A 217 -19.76 4.86 -11.16
N TRP A 218 -21.09 4.71 -11.15
CA TRP A 218 -21.73 3.41 -11.00
C TRP A 218 -21.61 2.55 -12.26
N ALA A 219 -21.76 3.15 -13.43
CA ALA A 219 -21.56 2.49 -14.71
C ALA A 219 -20.08 2.05 -14.84
N TYR A 220 -19.14 2.86 -14.41
CA TYR A 220 -17.73 2.49 -14.35
C TYR A 220 -17.53 1.24 -13.50
N LEU A 221 -18.02 1.23 -12.24
CA LEU A 221 -17.86 0.11 -11.31
C LEU A 221 -18.52 -1.19 -11.79
N LEU A 222 -19.59 -1.11 -12.57
CA LEU A 222 -20.24 -2.31 -13.13
C LEU A 222 -19.37 -2.99 -14.20
N ASN A 223 -18.48 -2.24 -14.85
CA ASN A 223 -17.62 -2.72 -15.93
C ASN A 223 -16.18 -2.97 -15.48
N VAL A 224 -15.87 -2.86 -14.18
CA VAL A 224 -14.53 -3.13 -13.66
C VAL A 224 -14.17 -4.60 -13.86
N GLU A 225 -13.06 -4.83 -14.51
CA GLU A 225 -12.51 -6.17 -14.73
C GLU A 225 -11.85 -6.70 -13.46
N LYS A 226 -11.91 -8.02 -13.29
CA LYS A 226 -11.34 -8.74 -12.17
C LYS A 226 -10.28 -9.73 -12.62
N VAL A 227 -9.23 -9.87 -11.84
CA VAL A 227 -8.10 -10.76 -12.12
C VAL A 227 -8.35 -12.14 -11.51
N SER A 228 -8.01 -13.21 -12.24
CA SER A 228 -8.08 -14.59 -11.74
C SER A 228 -6.77 -15.00 -11.07
N GLU A 229 -6.83 -15.95 -10.13
CA GLU A 229 -5.64 -16.47 -9.45
C GLU A 229 -4.63 -17.09 -10.41
N PRO A 230 -5.01 -17.94 -11.41
CA PRO A 230 -4.03 -18.48 -12.38
C PRO A 230 -3.27 -17.41 -13.14
N PHE A 231 -3.94 -16.32 -13.57
CA PHE A 231 -3.27 -15.21 -14.24
C PHE A 231 -2.25 -14.51 -13.31
N ILE A 232 -2.60 -14.34 -12.03
CA ILE A 232 -1.66 -13.78 -11.03
C ILE A 232 -0.44 -14.70 -10.88
N ASP A 233 -0.61 -16.02 -10.89
CA ASP A 233 0.49 -16.97 -10.81
C ASP A 233 1.43 -16.85 -12.03
N GLU A 234 0.88 -16.67 -13.23
CA GLU A 234 1.67 -16.40 -14.44
C GLU A 234 2.46 -15.10 -14.34
N VAL A 235 1.81 -14.00 -13.91
CA VAL A 235 2.46 -12.71 -13.71
C VAL A 235 3.59 -12.82 -12.69
N LEU A 236 3.35 -13.47 -11.55
CA LEU A 236 4.35 -13.66 -10.51
C LEU A 236 5.50 -14.58 -10.95
N ALA A 237 5.23 -15.58 -11.79
CA ALA A 237 6.28 -16.43 -12.35
C ALA A 237 7.18 -15.66 -13.33
N LEU A 238 6.62 -14.70 -14.09
CA LEU A 238 7.36 -13.90 -15.06
C LEU A 238 8.10 -12.71 -14.42
N HIS A 239 7.50 -12.07 -13.45
CA HIS A 239 7.93 -10.77 -12.91
C HIS A 239 8.17 -10.77 -11.40
N GLY A 240 7.76 -11.83 -10.68
CA GLY A 240 7.95 -11.95 -9.24
C GLY A 240 9.42 -12.19 -8.90
N LEU A 241 10.02 -11.30 -8.10
CA LEU A 241 11.40 -11.42 -7.65
C LEU A 241 11.45 -12.15 -6.31
N SER A 242 12.26 -13.20 -6.23
CA SER A 242 12.30 -14.11 -5.07
C SER A 242 13.02 -13.56 -3.83
N SER A 243 13.69 -12.39 -3.93
CA SER A 243 14.52 -11.83 -2.84
C SER A 243 14.34 -10.34 -2.61
N GLU A 244 13.18 -9.77 -2.95
CA GLU A 244 12.94 -8.34 -2.85
C GLU A 244 12.88 -7.82 -1.41
N LEU A 245 13.32 -6.56 -1.23
CA LEU A 245 13.02 -5.80 -0.01
C LEU A 245 11.50 -5.72 0.13
N GLY A 246 10.99 -5.94 1.34
CA GLY A 246 9.56 -5.94 1.61
C GLY A 246 8.90 -7.32 1.58
N GLU A 247 9.59 -8.37 1.13
CA GLU A 247 9.11 -9.75 1.18
C GLU A 247 9.78 -10.58 2.27
N LEU A 248 9.02 -11.50 2.87
CA LEU A 248 9.60 -12.58 3.68
C LEU A 248 10.30 -13.56 2.74
N SER A 249 11.57 -13.86 2.99
CA SER A 249 12.20 -15.03 2.41
C SER A 249 11.52 -16.26 3.02
N THR A 250 10.55 -16.82 2.31
CA THR A 250 10.02 -18.14 2.65
C THR A 250 11.07 -19.16 2.23
N THR A 251 11.75 -19.72 3.19
CA THR A 251 12.81 -20.74 3.03
C THR A 251 12.31 -22.08 2.49
N SER A 252 11.06 -22.18 2.00
CA SER A 252 10.45 -23.47 1.71
C SER A 252 10.29 -23.86 0.25
N GLU A 253 10.53 -22.99 -0.74
CA GLU A 253 10.23 -23.36 -2.14
C GLU A 253 11.28 -22.96 -3.19
N SER A 254 12.25 -22.09 -2.91
CA SER A 254 13.35 -21.86 -3.85
C SER A 254 14.43 -22.92 -3.66
N LYS A 255 14.68 -23.72 -4.67
CA LYS A 255 15.81 -24.64 -4.66
C LYS A 255 17.09 -23.82 -4.54
N PRO A 256 18.05 -24.21 -3.69
CA PRO A 256 19.26 -23.42 -3.42
C PRO A 256 20.11 -23.08 -4.66
N TRP A 257 19.86 -23.77 -5.77
CA TRP A 257 20.57 -23.61 -7.06
C TRP A 257 19.78 -22.79 -8.10
N GLU A 258 18.56 -22.37 -7.81
CA GLU A 258 17.80 -21.44 -8.64
C GLU A 258 18.11 -20.02 -8.18
N ALA A 259 19.07 -19.38 -8.83
CA ALA A 259 19.35 -17.97 -8.56
C ALA A 259 18.15 -17.11 -9.02
N PRO A 260 17.68 -16.15 -8.20
CA PRO A 260 16.67 -15.20 -8.61
C PRO A 260 17.15 -14.46 -9.88
N VAL A 261 16.25 -14.28 -10.85
CA VAL A 261 16.52 -13.45 -12.03
C VAL A 261 16.54 -11.99 -11.58
N ALA A 262 17.70 -11.53 -11.10
CA ALA A 262 17.91 -10.12 -10.87
C ALA A 262 17.86 -9.39 -12.22
N GLN A 263 17.10 -8.30 -12.31
CA GLN A 263 17.20 -7.41 -13.46
C GLN A 263 18.63 -6.89 -13.53
N LYS A 264 19.39 -7.31 -14.54
CA LYS A 264 20.77 -6.88 -14.70
C LYS A 264 20.80 -5.39 -15.07
N ILE A 265 21.51 -4.61 -14.26
CA ILE A 265 21.93 -3.28 -14.62
C ILE A 265 22.99 -3.43 -15.73
N THR A 266 22.87 -2.65 -16.79
CA THR A 266 23.79 -2.67 -17.93
C THR A 266 24.50 -1.31 -18.03
N ASN A 267 25.57 -1.26 -18.81
CA ASN A 267 26.30 0.00 -19.02
C ASN A 267 25.42 1.12 -19.64
N GLU A 268 24.34 0.77 -20.31
CA GLU A 268 23.38 1.71 -20.89
C GLU A 268 22.53 2.43 -19.82
N ASP A 269 22.44 1.85 -18.63
CA ASP A 269 21.70 2.40 -17.49
C ASP A 269 22.46 3.55 -16.81
N PHE A 270 23.75 3.76 -17.15
CA PHE A 270 24.61 4.78 -16.56
C PHE A 270 24.90 5.92 -17.55
N PRO A 271 25.01 7.18 -17.08
CA PRO A 271 25.62 8.24 -17.86
C PRO A 271 27.13 8.04 -17.97
N LYS A 272 27.78 8.78 -18.86
CA LYS A 272 29.25 8.69 -19.03
C LYS A 272 30.02 9.07 -17.76
N GLU A 273 29.47 9.95 -16.95
CA GLU A 273 30.07 10.43 -15.70
C GLU A 273 28.97 10.55 -14.64
N VAL A 274 29.26 10.14 -13.43
CA VAL A 274 28.40 10.30 -12.25
C VAL A 274 29.15 11.15 -11.22
N VAL A 275 28.55 12.26 -10.82
CA VAL A 275 29.12 13.12 -9.79
C VAL A 275 28.74 12.59 -8.42
N CYS A 276 29.77 12.27 -7.61
CA CYS A 276 29.61 11.88 -6.22
C CYS A 276 30.32 12.91 -5.32
N VAL A 277 29.62 13.40 -4.29
CA VAL A 277 30.17 14.35 -3.31
C VAL A 277 30.09 13.73 -1.91
N LYS A 278 31.25 13.62 -1.25
CA LYS A 278 31.33 13.14 0.12
C LYS A 278 31.41 14.32 1.08
N SER A 279 30.40 14.46 1.95
CA SER A 279 30.33 15.47 3.00
C SER A 279 29.86 14.85 4.31
N ASP A 280 28.83 15.36 4.95
CA ASP A 280 28.11 14.70 6.08
C ASP A 280 27.45 13.40 5.63
N MET A 281 26.96 13.34 4.41
CA MET A 281 26.46 12.17 3.69
C MET A 281 27.27 11.93 2.40
N LEU A 282 27.00 10.84 1.71
CA LEU A 282 27.41 10.60 0.34
C LEU A 282 26.29 11.06 -0.60
N TYR A 283 26.52 12.06 -1.40
CA TYR A 283 25.58 12.61 -2.38
C TYR A 283 25.93 12.11 -3.77
N VAL A 284 25.00 11.42 -4.42
CA VAL A 284 25.13 10.93 -5.80
C VAL A 284 24.18 11.71 -6.69
N SER A 285 24.68 12.33 -7.76
CA SER A 285 23.87 13.10 -8.69
C SER A 285 22.84 12.20 -9.40
N LEU A 286 21.62 12.68 -9.54
CA LEU A 286 20.53 12.00 -10.26
C LEU A 286 20.64 12.20 -11.78
N VAL A 287 21.47 13.11 -12.24
CA VAL A 287 21.56 13.51 -13.66
C VAL A 287 22.01 12.32 -14.52
N GLY A 288 21.13 11.88 -15.42
CA GLY A 288 21.39 10.82 -16.38
C GLY A 288 21.36 9.39 -15.82
N LEU A 289 21.10 9.19 -14.51
CA LEU A 289 20.90 7.87 -13.96
C LEU A 289 19.55 7.30 -14.40
N SER A 290 19.52 6.01 -14.80
CA SER A 290 18.26 5.33 -15.03
C SER A 290 17.51 5.07 -13.72
N GLY A 291 16.19 4.89 -13.79
CA GLY A 291 15.37 4.54 -12.65
C GLY A 291 15.85 3.26 -11.94
N LYS A 292 16.35 2.28 -12.71
CA LYS A 292 16.92 1.03 -12.19
C LYS A 292 18.15 1.28 -11.30
N VAL A 293 19.09 2.08 -11.78
CA VAL A 293 20.31 2.41 -11.02
C VAL A 293 19.96 3.20 -9.77
N LEU A 294 19.09 4.20 -9.87
CA LEU A 294 18.64 4.96 -8.71
C LEU A 294 17.92 4.05 -7.68
N ASN A 295 17.05 3.15 -8.14
CA ASN A 295 16.39 2.20 -7.25
C ASN A 295 17.42 1.28 -6.56
N HIS A 296 18.45 0.82 -7.29
CA HIS A 296 19.52 0.01 -6.74
C HIS A 296 20.34 0.79 -5.69
N ILE A 297 20.72 2.03 -5.99
CA ILE A 297 21.43 2.91 -5.04
C ILE A 297 20.63 3.11 -3.74
N LYS A 298 19.32 3.38 -3.83
CA LYS A 298 18.47 3.49 -2.63
C LYS A 298 18.47 2.20 -1.80
N ARG A 299 18.49 1.04 -2.45
CA ARG A 299 18.47 -0.25 -1.78
C ARG A 299 19.76 -0.58 -1.06
N ILE A 300 20.92 -0.05 -1.49
CA ILE A 300 22.20 -0.15 -0.77
C ILE A 300 22.08 0.39 0.67
N ALA A 301 21.31 1.47 0.84
CA ALA A 301 21.07 2.09 2.16
C ALA A 301 19.74 1.66 2.80
N SER A 302 19.19 0.52 2.41
CA SER A 302 17.88 0.06 2.87
C SER A 302 17.94 -1.41 3.30
N PHE A 303 17.13 -1.78 4.31
CA PHE A 303 17.07 -3.15 4.80
C PHE A 303 15.69 -3.49 5.37
N LYS A 304 15.41 -4.80 5.43
CA LYS A 304 14.18 -5.34 6.04
C LYS A 304 14.16 -4.98 7.53
N ASN A 305 13.04 -4.41 8.00
CA ASN A 305 12.88 -4.07 9.42
C ASN A 305 12.69 -5.35 10.26
N PRO A 306 13.65 -5.74 11.11
CA PRO A 306 13.54 -6.97 11.89
C PRO A 306 12.33 -6.99 12.83
N GLU A 307 11.97 -5.83 13.39
CA GLU A 307 10.81 -5.70 14.27
C GLU A 307 9.50 -6.01 13.54
N PHE A 308 9.35 -5.50 12.30
CA PHE A 308 8.16 -5.77 11.49
C PHE A 308 8.01 -7.28 11.26
N TYR A 309 9.06 -7.93 10.76
CA TYR A 309 9.00 -9.34 10.40
C TYR A 309 8.89 -10.27 11.62
N ALA A 310 9.55 -9.94 12.73
CA ALA A 310 9.38 -10.67 13.99
C ALA A 310 7.93 -10.61 14.49
N LYS A 311 7.33 -9.43 14.51
CA LYS A 311 5.93 -9.26 14.90
C LYS A 311 4.96 -9.94 13.94
N GLN A 312 5.20 -9.87 12.64
CA GLN A 312 4.38 -10.57 11.64
C GLN A 312 4.46 -12.09 11.82
N GLY A 313 5.66 -12.66 12.03
CA GLY A 313 5.84 -14.08 12.30
C GLY A 313 5.14 -14.54 13.57
N MET A 314 5.10 -13.72 14.61
CA MET A 314 4.35 -13.96 15.85
C MET A 314 2.86 -13.63 15.75
N ARG A 315 2.35 -13.26 14.57
CA ARG A 315 0.97 -12.79 14.34
C ARG A 315 0.55 -11.63 15.25
N LEU A 316 1.48 -10.76 15.59
CA LEU A 316 1.24 -9.53 16.33
C LEU A 316 0.95 -8.36 15.38
N SER A 317 0.36 -7.28 15.91
CA SER A 317 0.11 -6.07 15.13
C SER A 317 1.40 -5.40 14.68
N THR A 318 1.50 -5.09 13.40
CA THR A 318 2.59 -4.32 12.79
C THR A 318 2.24 -2.85 12.55
N TYR A 319 1.17 -2.37 13.17
CA TYR A 319 0.69 -0.98 13.02
C TYR A 319 1.78 0.04 13.39
N ASN A 320 2.03 1.03 12.54
CA ASN A 320 3.09 2.03 12.63
C ASN A 320 4.53 1.48 12.66
N ILE A 321 4.74 0.25 12.23
CA ILE A 321 6.07 -0.31 12.08
C ILE A 321 6.33 -0.43 10.58
N PRO A 322 7.31 0.30 10.02
CA PRO A 322 7.60 0.20 8.59
C PRO A 322 8.21 -1.17 8.26
N ARG A 323 7.88 -1.68 7.07
CA ARG A 323 8.41 -2.95 6.55
C ARG A 323 9.88 -2.85 6.20
N ILE A 324 10.28 -1.70 5.66
CA ILE A 324 11.64 -1.39 5.23
C ILE A 324 12.14 -0.17 5.98
N ILE A 325 13.37 -0.24 6.44
CA ILE A 325 14.10 0.93 6.92
C ILE A 325 14.98 1.39 5.78
N SER A 326 14.76 2.62 5.30
CA SER A 326 15.59 3.28 4.30
C SER A 326 16.33 4.44 4.94
N CYS A 327 17.65 4.45 4.74
CA CYS A 327 18.54 5.54 5.12
C CYS A 327 18.96 6.39 3.90
N ALA A 328 18.31 6.17 2.75
CA ALA A 328 18.51 6.98 1.56
C ALA A 328 17.44 8.06 1.50
N ASP A 329 17.85 9.31 1.24
CA ASP A 329 16.97 10.44 1.03
C ASP A 329 17.12 10.96 -0.41
N ILE A 330 15.99 11.15 -1.11
CA ILE A 330 15.98 11.77 -2.45
C ILE A 330 15.82 13.27 -2.26
N LEU A 331 16.80 14.00 -2.76
CA LEU A 331 16.80 15.44 -2.87
C LEU A 331 16.46 15.82 -4.32
N GLU A 332 16.38 17.11 -4.62
CA GLU A 332 15.98 17.60 -5.94
C GLU A 332 16.91 17.09 -7.07
N GLU A 333 18.22 17.13 -6.85
CA GLU A 333 19.25 16.74 -7.83
C GLU A 333 20.16 15.59 -7.37
N TYR A 334 20.02 15.11 -6.15
CA TYR A 334 20.90 14.12 -5.54
C TYR A 334 20.12 13.07 -4.76
N VAL A 335 20.66 11.86 -4.68
CA VAL A 335 20.32 10.92 -3.61
C VAL A 335 21.42 10.99 -2.54
N ALA A 336 21.00 11.21 -1.29
CA ALA A 336 21.87 11.24 -0.13
C ALA A 336 21.86 9.89 0.57
N LEU A 337 23.05 9.34 0.84
CA LEU A 337 23.26 8.02 1.45
C LEU A 337 24.17 8.17 2.67
N PRO A 338 24.06 7.28 3.67
CA PRO A 338 25.06 7.19 4.72
C PRO A 338 26.49 6.99 4.15
N ARG A 339 27.48 7.65 4.72
CA ARG A 339 28.88 7.59 4.26
C ARG A 339 29.44 6.16 4.19
N GLY A 340 28.94 5.26 5.02
CA GLY A 340 29.33 3.84 4.99
C GLY A 340 28.93 3.07 3.74
N CYS A 341 28.10 3.66 2.85
CA CYS A 341 27.73 3.06 1.58
C CYS A 341 28.72 3.36 0.44
N GLU A 342 29.76 4.16 0.70
CA GLU A 342 30.69 4.66 -0.33
C GLU A 342 31.32 3.55 -1.18
N ASP A 343 31.92 2.55 -0.53
CA ASP A 343 32.63 1.48 -1.24
C ASP A 343 31.69 0.70 -2.18
N VAL A 344 30.48 0.39 -1.72
CA VAL A 344 29.48 -0.34 -2.50
C VAL A 344 28.93 0.52 -3.65
N VAL A 345 28.75 1.81 -3.42
CA VAL A 345 28.29 2.75 -4.47
C VAL A 345 29.38 2.92 -5.53
N VAL A 346 30.63 3.06 -5.13
CA VAL A 346 31.77 3.17 -6.06
C VAL A 346 31.92 1.90 -6.89
N GLU A 347 31.79 0.71 -6.28
CA GLU A 347 31.81 -0.58 -7.00
C GLU A 347 30.67 -0.70 -8.00
N LEU A 348 29.48 -0.19 -7.68
CA LEU A 348 28.34 -0.18 -8.61
C LEU A 348 28.58 0.76 -9.82
N LEU A 349 29.26 1.88 -9.60
CA LEU A 349 29.43 2.95 -10.61
C LEU A 349 30.69 2.74 -11.49
N MET A 350 31.60 1.82 -11.14
CA MET A 350 32.78 1.47 -11.92
C MET A 350 32.53 0.27 -12.84
#